data_fd5ffabb996f51b29983dc0d3782fa44
#
_entry.id   fd5ffabb996f51b29983dc0d3782fa44
#
_cell.length_a   1.000
_cell.length_b   1.000
_cell.length_c   1.000
_cell.angle_alpha   90.00
_cell.angle_beta   90.00
_cell.angle_gamma   90.00
#
_symmetry.space_group_name_H-M   'P 1'
#
loop_
_entity.id
_entity.type
_entity.pdbx_description
1 polymer ?
#
loop_
_entity_poly.entity_id
_entity_poly.type
_entity_poly.pdbx_seq_one_letter_code
_entity_poly.pdbx_strand_id
1 'polypeptide(L)'
;MARLRESAAKLKTVSIPTALAMIGLMLLFGDVGVAMADVPIGPGPTNYTEQPQPPPGTCHYRTAANGETLPDPNCTPGAISPKVTPDTLDTTICKTGYTKSIRPPASITAAEKRANAASYGYSGPMLDTEYDHLVPLELGGDPNDPRNLWIEPGASPNPKDGVESRLHELVCEGRVPLAAAQEAIATDWTTALETVR
;
A
#
# COMPACT_ATOMS: atom_id res chain seq x y z
N MET A 1 1.50 -54.09 93.08
CA MET A 1 1.43 -54.66 91.73
C MET A 1 0.43 -53.85 90.94
N ALA A 2 0.87 -52.79 90.21
CA ALA A 2 0.02 -51.93 89.42
C ALA A 2 0.42 -52.08 87.92
N ARG A 3 -0.56 -52.42 87.12
CA ARG A 3 -0.38 -52.58 85.69
C ARG A 3 -0.62 -51.24 84.99
N LEU A 4 0.38 -50.76 84.35
CA LEU A 4 0.31 -49.59 83.45
C LEU A 4 -0.41 -50.01 82.16
N ARG A 5 -1.48 -49.31 81.78
CA ARG A 5 -2.19 -49.42 80.48
C ARG A 5 -1.60 -48.36 79.57
N GLU A 6 -0.92 -48.75 78.53
CA GLU A 6 -0.53 -47.89 77.39
C GLU A 6 -1.74 -47.58 76.52
N SER A 7 -1.99 -46.31 76.36
CA SER A 7 -3.01 -45.80 75.45
C SER A 7 -2.37 -45.39 74.14
N ALA A 8 -2.57 -46.19 73.11
CA ALA A 8 -2.05 -45.86 71.73
C ALA A 8 -2.95 -44.82 71.08
N ALA A 9 -2.42 -43.65 70.84
CA ALA A 9 -3.04 -42.59 70.06
C ALA A 9 -2.90 -42.88 68.58
N LYS A 10 -4.04 -43.07 67.86
CA LYS A 10 -4.11 -43.21 66.43
C LYS A 10 -3.86 -41.86 65.76
N LEU A 11 -2.73 -41.70 65.06
CA LEU A 11 -2.49 -40.60 64.13
C LEU A 11 -3.39 -40.79 62.91
N LYS A 12 -4.25 -39.83 62.66
CA LYS A 12 -5.00 -39.74 61.39
C LYS A 12 -4.13 -39.02 60.36
N THR A 13 -3.71 -39.75 59.34
CA THR A 13 -3.06 -39.19 58.16
C THR A 13 -4.08 -38.43 57.34
N VAL A 14 -3.87 -37.13 57.20
CA VAL A 14 -4.62 -36.25 56.32
C VAL A 14 -3.92 -36.30 54.93
N SER A 15 -4.57 -36.91 53.97
CA SER A 15 -4.17 -36.87 52.55
C SER A 15 -4.52 -35.53 51.96
N ILE A 16 -3.51 -34.75 51.54
CA ILE A 16 -3.70 -33.54 50.77
C ILE A 16 -3.72 -33.94 49.30
N PRO A 17 -4.80 -33.60 48.52
CA PRO A 17 -4.78 -33.84 47.10
C PRO A 17 -3.85 -32.79 46.42
N THR A 18 -2.81 -33.24 45.74
CA THR A 18 -1.95 -32.44 44.90
C THR A 18 -2.73 -32.04 43.65
N ALA A 19 -3.33 -30.86 43.66
CA ALA A 19 -3.85 -30.27 42.44
C ALA A 19 -2.71 -29.75 41.60
N LEU A 20 -2.36 -30.46 40.54
CA LEU A 20 -1.47 -29.96 39.48
C LEU A 20 -2.16 -28.83 38.74
N ALA A 21 -1.84 -27.58 39.06
CA ALA A 21 -2.25 -26.43 38.29
C ALA A 21 -1.43 -26.39 36.99
N MET A 22 -1.99 -26.88 35.90
CA MET A 22 -1.47 -26.64 34.56
C MET A 22 -1.67 -25.15 34.26
N ILE A 23 -0.64 -24.34 34.47
CA ILE A 23 -0.59 -22.97 33.96
C ILE A 23 -0.37 -23.08 32.46
N GLY A 24 -1.45 -23.05 31.70
CA GLY A 24 -1.43 -22.91 30.26
C GLY A 24 -0.88 -21.50 29.92
N LEU A 25 0.36 -21.44 29.50
CA LEU A 25 0.95 -20.23 28.91
C LEU A 25 0.27 -20.00 27.56
N MET A 26 -0.82 -19.22 27.55
CA MET A 26 -1.43 -18.70 26.33
C MET A 26 -0.46 -17.68 25.73
N LEU A 27 0.33 -18.11 24.76
CA LEU A 27 1.06 -17.23 23.87
C LEU A 27 0.00 -16.46 23.05
N LEU A 28 -0.30 -15.25 23.47
CA LEU A 28 -1.01 -14.27 22.65
C LEU A 28 -0.05 -13.92 21.49
N PHE A 29 -0.18 -14.65 20.38
CA PHE A 29 0.31 -14.15 19.10
C PHE A 29 -0.60 -12.95 18.75
N GLY A 30 -0.22 -11.78 19.21
CA GLY A 30 -0.78 -10.54 18.68
C GLY A 30 -0.39 -10.50 17.21
N ASP A 31 -1.38 -10.60 16.32
CA ASP A 31 -1.20 -10.16 14.94
C ASP A 31 -0.73 -8.70 15.02
N VAL A 32 0.56 -8.49 14.82
CA VAL A 32 1.09 -7.16 14.53
C VAL A 32 0.65 -6.88 13.09
N GLY A 33 -0.62 -6.56 12.92
CA GLY A 33 -1.10 -5.97 11.69
C GLY A 33 -0.26 -4.72 11.46
N VAL A 34 0.63 -4.77 10.48
CA VAL A 34 1.27 -3.57 9.97
C VAL A 34 0.12 -2.71 9.46
N ALA A 35 -0.20 -1.64 10.20
CA ALA A 35 -1.16 -0.66 9.72
C ALA A 35 -0.56 -0.07 8.44
N MET A 36 -1.07 -0.50 7.30
CA MET A 36 -0.75 0.12 6.02
C MET A 36 -1.29 1.54 6.09
N ALA A 37 -0.49 2.51 5.74
CA ALA A 37 -0.93 3.90 5.73
C ALA A 37 -1.93 4.06 4.57
N ASP A 38 -3.13 4.57 4.87
CA ASP A 38 -4.12 4.87 3.83
C ASP A 38 -3.49 5.74 2.74
N VAL A 39 -3.75 5.40 1.48
CA VAL A 39 -3.28 6.21 0.34
C VAL A 39 -3.90 7.62 0.45
N PRO A 40 -3.10 8.68 0.44
CA PRO A 40 -3.58 10.06 0.57
C PRO A 40 -4.66 10.42 -0.46
N ILE A 41 -5.63 11.21 -0.03
CA ILE A 41 -6.63 11.77 -0.94
C ILE A 41 -6.08 13.09 -1.51
N GLY A 42 -6.09 13.21 -2.83
CA GLY A 42 -5.72 14.41 -3.57
C GLY A 42 -6.92 15.30 -3.89
N PRO A 43 -6.72 16.42 -4.61
CA PRO A 43 -7.79 17.34 -5.00
C PRO A 43 -8.75 16.77 -6.06
N GLY A 44 -8.34 15.75 -6.79
CA GLY A 44 -9.09 15.22 -7.94
C GLY A 44 -8.95 16.04 -9.21
N PRO A 45 -9.66 15.65 -10.28
CA PRO A 45 -9.69 16.43 -11.52
C PRO A 45 -10.25 17.84 -11.30
N THR A 46 -9.42 18.84 -11.59
CA THR A 46 -9.75 20.28 -11.44
C THR A 46 -9.19 21.05 -12.64
N ASN A 47 -9.09 22.38 -12.53
CA ASN A 47 -8.27 23.16 -13.45
C ASN A 47 -6.80 22.92 -13.13
N TYR A 48 -6.11 22.17 -13.99
CA TYR A 48 -4.71 21.79 -13.77
C TYR A 48 -3.77 22.98 -13.83
N THR A 49 -2.86 23.04 -12.89
CA THR A 49 -1.72 23.96 -12.86
C THR A 49 -0.46 23.15 -12.56
N GLU A 50 0.69 23.65 -12.97
CA GLU A 50 1.98 23.05 -12.64
C GLU A 50 2.13 22.96 -11.11
N GLN A 51 2.40 21.75 -10.61
CA GLN A 51 2.56 21.49 -9.19
C GLN A 51 4.03 21.55 -8.78
N PRO A 52 4.32 22.14 -7.61
CA PRO A 52 5.68 22.15 -7.08
C PRO A 52 6.15 20.72 -6.80
N GLN A 53 7.41 20.44 -7.16
CA GLN A 53 8.04 19.15 -6.92
C GLN A 53 8.96 19.24 -5.70
N PRO A 54 9.31 18.09 -5.06
CA PRO A 54 10.32 18.05 -4.01
C PRO A 54 11.66 18.67 -4.49
N PRO A 55 12.49 19.21 -3.57
CA PRO A 55 13.78 19.77 -3.96
C PRO A 55 14.69 18.77 -4.69
N PRO A 56 15.59 19.23 -5.57
CA PRO A 56 16.50 18.35 -6.30
C PRO A 56 17.30 17.42 -5.38
N GLY A 57 17.36 16.13 -5.72
CA GLY A 57 18.14 15.10 -5.02
C GLY A 57 17.60 14.68 -3.66
N THR A 58 16.34 15.03 -3.33
CA THR A 58 15.74 14.66 -2.03
C THR A 58 14.92 13.37 -2.07
N CYS A 59 14.57 12.87 -3.25
CA CYS A 59 13.82 11.63 -3.43
C CYS A 59 14.74 10.48 -3.84
N HIS A 60 14.49 9.28 -3.32
CA HIS A 60 15.35 8.12 -3.55
C HIS A 60 14.53 6.92 -4.02
N TYR A 61 14.90 6.38 -5.18
CA TYR A 61 14.31 5.13 -5.67
C TYR A 61 14.54 3.98 -4.68
N ARG A 62 13.56 3.12 -4.58
CA ARG A 62 13.70 1.80 -3.96
C ARG A 62 13.86 0.74 -5.04
N THR A 63 14.35 -0.43 -4.67
CA THR A 63 14.42 -1.60 -5.55
C THR A 63 13.53 -2.69 -5.00
N ALA A 64 12.60 -3.18 -5.81
CA ALA A 64 11.75 -4.32 -5.48
C ALA A 64 12.54 -5.63 -5.47
N ALA A 65 11.97 -6.70 -4.92
CA ALA A 65 12.62 -8.00 -4.84
C ALA A 65 12.97 -8.61 -6.21
N ASN A 66 12.20 -8.27 -7.24
CA ASN A 66 12.43 -8.69 -8.63
C ASN A 66 13.43 -7.79 -9.40
N GLY A 67 13.99 -6.76 -8.75
CA GLY A 67 14.94 -5.82 -9.35
C GLY A 67 14.31 -4.58 -9.97
N GLU A 68 12.99 -4.51 -10.06
CA GLU A 68 12.28 -3.34 -10.61
C GLU A 68 12.39 -2.12 -9.70
N THR A 69 12.20 -0.95 -10.30
CA THR A 69 12.28 0.33 -9.59
C THR A 69 10.94 0.69 -8.95
N LEU A 70 11.01 1.13 -7.70
CA LEU A 70 9.87 1.68 -6.96
C LEU A 70 10.15 3.13 -6.58
N PRO A 71 9.13 4.00 -6.47
CA PRO A 71 9.33 5.37 -6.03
C PRO A 71 9.67 5.46 -4.54
N ASP A 72 10.13 6.65 -4.14
CA ASP A 72 10.32 7.01 -2.72
C ASP A 72 8.97 7.23 -2.04
N PRO A 73 8.61 6.48 -1.00
CA PRO A 73 7.32 6.64 -0.32
C PRO A 73 7.20 7.97 0.43
N ASN A 74 8.31 8.68 0.69
CA ASN A 74 8.25 10.02 1.29
C ASN A 74 7.94 11.11 0.26
N CYS A 75 8.31 10.89 -1.00
CA CYS A 75 8.04 11.82 -2.10
C CYS A 75 6.76 11.45 -2.84
N THR A 76 6.58 10.16 -3.10
CA THR A 76 5.49 9.61 -3.93
C THR A 76 4.82 8.45 -3.20
N PRO A 77 4.07 8.72 -2.13
CA PRO A 77 3.30 7.68 -1.41
C PRO A 77 2.08 7.19 -2.21
N GLY A 78 1.78 7.80 -3.33
CA GLY A 78 0.51 7.71 -4.04
C GLY A 78 -0.49 8.79 -3.58
N ALA A 79 -1.46 9.08 -4.43
CA ALA A 79 -2.65 9.86 -4.05
C ALA A 79 -3.83 9.42 -4.92
N ILE A 80 -5.03 9.44 -4.33
CA ILE A 80 -6.27 9.04 -4.99
C ILE A 80 -7.24 10.20 -5.18
N SER A 81 -8.02 10.14 -6.23
CA SER A 81 -9.05 11.13 -6.54
C SER A 81 -10.30 10.90 -5.67
N PRO A 82 -10.84 11.93 -5.01
CA PRO A 82 -12.10 11.82 -4.26
C PRO A 82 -13.31 11.59 -5.16
N LYS A 83 -13.16 11.66 -6.49
CA LYS A 83 -14.22 11.40 -7.46
C LYS A 83 -14.42 9.92 -7.76
N VAL A 84 -13.43 9.09 -7.43
CA VAL A 84 -13.48 7.64 -7.68
C VAL A 84 -13.68 6.92 -6.36
N THR A 85 -14.87 6.41 -6.18
CA THR A 85 -15.31 5.67 -5.00
C THR A 85 -15.98 4.37 -5.42
N PRO A 86 -16.20 3.40 -4.54
CA PRO A 86 -16.94 2.18 -4.89
C PRO A 86 -18.31 2.44 -5.52
N ASP A 87 -18.99 3.54 -5.13
CA ASP A 87 -20.32 3.90 -5.65
C ASP A 87 -20.26 4.61 -7.02
N THR A 88 -19.09 5.02 -7.46
CA THR A 88 -18.92 5.80 -8.71
C THR A 88 -18.16 5.04 -9.80
N LEU A 89 -17.80 3.78 -9.60
CA LEU A 89 -17.00 3.00 -10.55
C LEU A 89 -17.58 3.02 -11.98
N ASP A 90 -18.87 2.76 -12.12
CA ASP A 90 -19.55 2.69 -13.44
C ASP A 90 -19.61 4.04 -14.17
N THR A 91 -19.48 5.16 -13.47
CA THR A 91 -19.49 6.51 -14.02
C THR A 91 -18.10 7.13 -14.14
N THR A 92 -17.09 6.45 -13.57
CA THR A 92 -15.69 6.86 -13.53
C THR A 92 -14.80 5.81 -14.20
N ILE A 93 -13.93 5.15 -13.47
CA ILE A 93 -12.87 4.30 -14.03
C ILE A 93 -13.38 3.13 -14.89
N CYS A 94 -14.54 2.58 -14.60
CA CYS A 94 -15.13 1.50 -15.44
C CYS A 94 -15.90 2.03 -16.65
N LYS A 95 -15.94 3.35 -16.82
CA LYS A 95 -16.53 4.00 -18.00
C LYS A 95 -15.45 4.27 -19.05
N THR A 96 -15.64 3.75 -20.25
CA THR A 96 -14.74 4.02 -21.37
C THR A 96 -14.51 5.51 -21.59
N GLY A 97 -13.24 5.90 -21.70
CA GLY A 97 -12.82 7.27 -21.97
C GLY A 97 -12.68 8.17 -20.73
N TYR A 98 -13.04 7.70 -19.53
CA TYR A 98 -12.91 8.48 -18.30
C TYR A 98 -11.47 8.93 -18.05
N THR A 99 -10.51 8.02 -18.05
CA THR A 99 -9.08 8.33 -17.80
C THR A 99 -8.53 9.34 -18.80
N LYS A 100 -8.93 9.26 -20.07
CA LYS A 100 -8.57 10.26 -21.08
C LYS A 100 -9.14 11.64 -20.77
N SER A 101 -10.37 11.70 -20.23
CA SER A 101 -11.06 12.97 -19.94
C SER A 101 -10.48 13.72 -18.76
N ILE A 102 -9.76 13.04 -17.87
CA ILE A 102 -9.17 13.62 -16.65
C ILE A 102 -7.64 13.73 -16.72
N ARG A 103 -7.01 13.33 -17.81
CA ARG A 103 -5.54 13.40 -17.93
C ARG A 103 -5.10 14.86 -18.08
N PRO A 104 -4.12 15.31 -17.27
CA PRO A 104 -3.56 16.64 -17.39
C PRO A 104 -2.92 16.88 -18.77
N PRO A 105 -2.97 18.11 -19.30
CA PRO A 105 -2.35 18.41 -20.58
C PRO A 105 -0.81 18.35 -20.48
N ALA A 106 -0.14 17.93 -21.56
CA ALA A 106 1.31 17.82 -21.64
C ALA A 106 2.04 19.16 -21.37
N SER A 107 1.37 20.31 -21.60
CA SER A 107 1.93 21.64 -21.27
C SER A 107 2.16 21.83 -19.76
N ILE A 108 1.43 21.11 -18.92
CA ILE A 108 1.60 21.09 -17.46
C ILE A 108 2.62 20.00 -17.08
N THR A 109 2.37 18.76 -17.47
CA THR A 109 3.16 17.61 -17.02
C THR A 109 4.60 17.61 -17.55
N ALA A 110 4.90 18.29 -18.67
CA ALA A 110 6.26 18.34 -19.17
C ALA A 110 7.23 19.17 -18.30
N ALA A 111 6.73 20.22 -17.64
CA ALA A 111 7.53 20.98 -16.68
C ALA A 111 7.71 20.18 -15.39
N GLU A 112 6.64 19.60 -14.88
CA GLU A 112 6.64 18.74 -13.69
C GLU A 112 7.57 17.52 -13.86
N LYS A 113 7.52 16.84 -15.01
CA LYS A 113 8.43 15.72 -15.34
C LYS A 113 9.90 16.09 -15.14
N ARG A 114 10.31 17.26 -15.67
CA ARG A 114 11.71 17.72 -15.53
C ARG A 114 12.09 18.04 -14.08
N ALA A 115 11.19 18.69 -13.36
CA ALA A 115 11.42 19.05 -11.96
C ALA A 115 11.46 17.78 -11.06
N ASN A 116 10.56 16.83 -11.31
CA ASN A 116 10.53 15.56 -10.59
C ASN A 116 11.77 14.70 -10.90
N ALA A 117 12.24 14.67 -12.14
CA ALA A 117 13.51 14.02 -12.48
C ALA A 117 14.68 14.60 -11.67
N ALA A 118 14.73 15.92 -11.48
CA ALA A 118 15.72 16.56 -10.63
C ALA A 118 15.54 16.16 -9.15
N SER A 119 14.30 16.05 -8.66
CA SER A 119 14.01 15.61 -7.30
C SER A 119 14.56 14.20 -7.02
N TYR A 120 14.42 13.29 -7.98
CA TYR A 120 14.96 11.92 -7.91
C TYR A 120 16.44 11.80 -8.30
N GLY A 121 17.11 12.91 -8.68
CA GLY A 121 18.49 12.86 -9.14
C GLY A 121 18.67 12.06 -10.43
N TYR A 122 17.61 11.90 -11.23
CA TYR A 122 17.69 11.17 -12.50
C TYR A 122 18.53 11.94 -13.52
N SER A 123 19.55 11.28 -14.05
CA SER A 123 20.52 11.87 -14.99
C SER A 123 20.54 11.20 -16.37
N GLY A 124 19.69 10.21 -16.58
CA GLY A 124 19.55 9.52 -17.86
C GLY A 124 18.76 10.33 -18.90
N PRO A 125 18.62 9.82 -20.13
CA PRO A 125 17.80 10.44 -21.15
C PRO A 125 16.33 10.51 -20.75
N MET A 126 15.72 11.68 -20.89
CA MET A 126 14.29 11.87 -20.53
C MET A 126 13.32 11.08 -21.41
N LEU A 127 13.77 10.62 -22.59
CA LEU A 127 13.00 9.74 -23.48
C LEU A 127 12.93 8.30 -22.96
N ASP A 128 13.85 7.92 -22.08
CA ASP A 128 13.90 6.60 -21.45
C ASP A 128 13.16 6.60 -20.10
N THR A 129 12.22 7.52 -19.93
CA THR A 129 11.42 7.65 -18.71
C THR A 129 9.97 7.95 -19.02
N GLU A 130 9.10 7.52 -18.13
CA GLU A 130 7.70 7.98 -18.06
C GLU A 130 7.51 8.95 -16.88
N TYR A 131 6.61 9.93 -16.99
CA TYR A 131 6.07 10.66 -15.85
C TYR A 131 4.77 10.01 -15.46
N ASP A 132 4.90 9.06 -14.58
CA ASP A 132 3.88 8.05 -14.32
C ASP A 132 3.10 8.31 -13.03
N HIS A 133 1.82 7.84 -13.02
CA HIS A 133 0.96 7.84 -11.85
C HIS A 133 1.21 6.57 -11.04
N LEU A 134 1.75 6.66 -9.82
CA LEU A 134 1.97 5.49 -8.96
C LEU A 134 0.66 4.71 -8.71
N VAL A 135 -0.41 5.40 -8.33
CA VAL A 135 -1.77 4.87 -8.44
C VAL A 135 -2.31 5.34 -9.79
N PRO A 136 -2.54 4.44 -10.76
CA PRO A 136 -2.89 4.83 -12.12
C PRO A 136 -4.29 5.47 -12.19
N LEU A 137 -4.51 6.28 -13.21
CA LEU A 137 -5.81 6.92 -13.44
C LEU A 137 -6.94 5.89 -13.57
N GLU A 138 -6.66 4.71 -14.08
CA GLU A 138 -7.63 3.62 -14.21
C GLU A 138 -7.94 2.89 -12.91
N LEU A 139 -7.20 3.18 -11.83
CA LEU A 139 -7.52 2.81 -10.45
C LEU A 139 -7.93 4.01 -9.60
N GLY A 140 -8.25 5.14 -10.22
CA GLY A 140 -8.70 6.34 -9.54
C GLY A 140 -7.57 7.12 -8.87
N GLY A 141 -6.34 6.99 -9.32
CA GLY A 141 -5.24 7.85 -8.91
C GLY A 141 -5.54 9.33 -9.19
N ASP A 142 -5.02 10.20 -8.34
CA ASP A 142 -5.17 11.65 -8.55
C ASP A 142 -4.37 12.06 -9.80
N PRO A 143 -4.98 12.78 -10.73
CA PRO A 143 -4.35 13.06 -12.01
C PRO A 143 -3.19 14.05 -11.95
N ASN A 144 -3.11 14.92 -10.94
CA ASN A 144 -2.07 15.96 -10.88
C ASN A 144 -1.55 16.24 -9.45
N ASP A 145 -1.82 15.35 -8.49
CA ASP A 145 -1.21 15.47 -7.17
C ASP A 145 0.26 15.04 -7.28
N PRO A 146 1.24 15.88 -6.88
CA PRO A 146 2.66 15.57 -6.99
C PRO A 146 3.07 14.35 -6.15
N ARG A 147 2.25 13.96 -5.16
CA ARG A 147 2.46 12.74 -4.36
C ARG A 147 2.10 11.46 -5.12
N ASN A 148 1.41 11.59 -6.26
CA ASN A 148 1.02 10.46 -7.11
C ASN A 148 1.87 10.33 -8.38
N LEU A 149 2.68 11.31 -8.69
CA LEU A 149 3.43 11.37 -9.94
C LEU A 149 4.93 11.26 -9.68
N TRP A 150 5.60 10.44 -10.48
CA TRP A 150 7.03 10.23 -10.36
C TRP A 150 7.70 9.98 -11.71
N ILE A 151 8.99 10.25 -11.76
CA ILE A 151 9.82 9.90 -12.91
C ILE A 151 10.13 8.41 -12.84
N GLU A 152 9.43 7.61 -13.63
CA GLU A 152 9.67 6.18 -13.74
C GLU A 152 10.75 5.91 -14.78
N PRO A 153 11.86 5.22 -14.42
CA PRO A 153 12.84 4.75 -15.40
C PRO A 153 12.24 3.69 -16.31
N GLY A 154 12.50 3.78 -17.59
CA GLY A 154 11.92 2.95 -18.63
C GLY A 154 10.90 3.71 -19.48
N ALA A 155 10.83 3.38 -20.76
CA ALA A 155 9.83 3.95 -21.68
C ALA A 155 8.54 3.16 -21.63
N SER A 156 7.38 3.83 -21.83
CA SER A 156 6.10 3.18 -22.02
C SER A 156 6.03 2.46 -23.39
N PRO A 157 5.46 1.25 -23.50
CA PRO A 157 4.91 0.48 -22.40
C PRO A 157 5.99 -0.18 -21.52
N ASN A 158 5.73 -0.27 -20.23
CA ASN A 158 6.60 -0.89 -19.24
C ASN A 158 5.87 -2.02 -18.47
N PRO A 159 6.56 -2.79 -17.60
CA PRO A 159 5.94 -3.88 -16.87
C PRO A 159 4.78 -3.47 -15.95
N LYS A 160 4.78 -2.24 -15.42
CA LYS A 160 3.74 -1.72 -14.53
C LYS A 160 2.40 -1.56 -15.26
N ASP A 161 2.41 -1.17 -16.55
CA ASP A 161 1.18 -1.02 -17.37
C ASP A 161 0.31 -2.29 -17.35
N GLY A 162 0.94 -3.47 -17.40
CA GLY A 162 0.23 -4.76 -17.35
C GLY A 162 -0.41 -5.05 -15.99
N VAL A 163 0.23 -4.62 -14.90
CA VAL A 163 -0.29 -4.74 -13.54
C VAL A 163 -1.49 -3.80 -13.36
N GLU A 164 -1.38 -2.56 -13.82
CA GLU A 164 -2.44 -1.56 -13.78
C GLU A 164 -3.71 -2.04 -14.46
N SER A 165 -3.60 -2.41 -15.72
CA SER A 165 -4.72 -2.88 -16.52
C SER A 165 -5.38 -4.10 -15.90
N ARG A 166 -4.60 -5.04 -15.34
CA ARG A 166 -5.16 -6.22 -14.71
C ARG A 166 -5.87 -5.91 -13.40
N LEU A 167 -5.34 -5.02 -12.57
CA LEU A 167 -6.02 -4.56 -11.35
C LEU A 167 -7.32 -3.82 -11.69
N HIS A 168 -7.31 -2.95 -12.70
CA HIS A 168 -8.49 -2.25 -13.19
C HIS A 168 -9.60 -3.22 -13.62
N GLU A 169 -9.28 -4.24 -14.42
CA GLU A 169 -10.24 -5.29 -14.80
C GLU A 169 -10.86 -5.95 -13.56
N LEU A 170 -10.02 -6.38 -12.59
CA LEU A 170 -10.48 -7.05 -11.37
C LEU A 170 -11.39 -6.16 -10.52
N VAL A 171 -11.09 -4.86 -10.42
CA VAL A 171 -11.93 -3.89 -9.72
C VAL A 171 -13.26 -3.70 -10.43
N CYS A 172 -13.26 -3.50 -11.75
CA CYS A 172 -14.48 -3.30 -12.52
C CYS A 172 -15.34 -4.57 -12.63
N GLU A 173 -14.75 -5.75 -12.50
CA GLU A 173 -15.46 -7.03 -12.36
C GLU A 173 -16.02 -7.27 -10.93
N GLY A 174 -15.73 -6.39 -9.98
CA GLY A 174 -16.11 -6.54 -8.57
C GLY A 174 -15.38 -7.66 -7.83
N ARG A 175 -14.25 -8.13 -8.36
CA ARG A 175 -13.44 -9.23 -7.80
C ARG A 175 -12.43 -8.76 -6.77
N VAL A 176 -12.01 -7.50 -6.85
CA VAL A 176 -11.08 -6.86 -5.94
C VAL A 176 -11.67 -5.53 -5.49
N PRO A 177 -11.71 -5.22 -4.17
CA PRO A 177 -12.13 -3.92 -3.69
C PRO A 177 -11.19 -2.81 -4.21
N LEU A 178 -11.74 -1.66 -4.62
CA LEU A 178 -10.98 -0.52 -5.12
C LEU A 178 -9.84 -0.12 -4.17
N ALA A 179 -10.14 0.05 -2.88
CA ALA A 179 -9.14 0.46 -1.90
C ALA A 179 -7.97 -0.54 -1.79
N ALA A 180 -8.27 -1.85 -1.85
CA ALA A 180 -7.22 -2.88 -1.81
C ALA A 180 -6.30 -2.81 -3.04
N ALA A 181 -6.84 -2.56 -4.23
CA ALA A 181 -6.05 -2.39 -5.44
C ALA A 181 -5.17 -1.12 -5.38
N GLN A 182 -5.74 -0.01 -4.90
CA GLN A 182 -5.03 1.26 -4.73
C GLN A 182 -3.88 1.14 -3.72
N GLU A 183 -4.12 0.52 -2.58
CA GLU A 183 -3.11 0.30 -1.54
C GLU A 183 -1.99 -0.64 -2.02
N ALA A 184 -2.35 -1.74 -2.65
CA ALA A 184 -1.38 -2.72 -3.15
C ALA A 184 -0.41 -2.09 -4.16
N ILE A 185 -0.94 -1.37 -5.18
CA ILE A 185 -0.10 -0.77 -6.22
C ILE A 185 0.73 0.41 -5.69
N ALA A 186 0.22 1.18 -4.73
CA ALA A 186 0.96 2.26 -4.09
C ALA A 186 2.11 1.75 -3.23
N THR A 187 1.94 0.59 -2.59
CA THR A 187 2.95 -0.02 -1.71
C THR A 187 4.09 -0.65 -2.51
N ASP A 188 3.75 -1.54 -3.43
CA ASP A 188 4.68 -2.22 -4.32
C ASP A 188 3.92 -2.74 -5.55
N TRP A 189 4.02 -2.02 -6.66
CA TRP A 189 3.34 -2.40 -7.89
C TRP A 189 3.77 -3.77 -8.41
N THR A 190 4.99 -4.23 -8.10
CA THR A 190 5.53 -5.51 -8.59
C THR A 190 4.87 -6.74 -7.98
N THR A 191 4.30 -6.60 -6.78
CA THR A 191 3.60 -7.66 -6.04
C THR A 191 2.10 -7.40 -5.88
N ALA A 192 1.60 -6.29 -6.42
CA ALA A 192 0.22 -5.84 -6.18
C ALA A 192 -0.84 -6.89 -6.58
N LEU A 193 -0.66 -7.58 -7.70
CA LEU A 193 -1.57 -8.66 -8.14
C LEU A 193 -1.58 -9.88 -7.23
N GLU A 194 -0.49 -10.13 -6.52
CA GLU A 194 -0.39 -11.23 -5.55
C GLU A 194 -1.05 -10.85 -4.22
N THR A 195 -0.89 -9.59 -3.82
CA THR A 195 -1.42 -9.04 -2.57
C THR A 195 -2.95 -9.01 -2.54
N VAL A 196 -3.61 -8.80 -3.67
CA VAL A 196 -5.09 -8.68 -3.78
C VAL A 196 -5.81 -10.00 -4.12
N ARG A 197 -5.10 -11.12 -4.17
CA ARG A 197 -5.67 -12.46 -4.49
C ARG A 197 -6.45 -13.07 -3.35
#